data_aff3fdb374752016d60c122e0d32690a
#
_entry.id   aff3fdb374752016d60c122e0d32690a
#
_cell.length_a   1.000
_cell.length_b   1.000
_cell.length_c   1.000
_cell.angle_alpha   90.00
_cell.angle_beta   90.00
_cell.angle_gamma   90.00
#
_symmetry.space_group_name_H-M   'P 1'
#
loop_
_entity.id
_entity.type
_entity.pdbx_description
1 polymer ?
#
loop_
_entity_poly.entity_id
_entity_poly.type
_entity_poly.pdbx_seq_one_letter_code
_entity_poly.pdbx_strand_id
1 'polypeptide(L)'
;NKKKLIQWVQVSRPYDLSKGLFIFHKRHEKKYNLVKNISRALGKRIKFHLLDQFTEGSPQTVMKIQNLISLDQPIIIDLLDQYLDLKKFYEYCMNNNFDGCVPIFQSLYFNRGYAVMDKKNNIKKISEKDKIPISTNSTGCVSYFKKAKDFFYFSDLMIKNKKKSSNGKYMITLVYNEMIKKKYEIRGYDCDFIASLGTVNSIKSFYENCRLIKY
;
A
#
# COMPACT_ATOMS: atom_id res chain seq x y z
N ASN A 1 10.14 -25.48 10.11
CA ASN A 1 9.94 -24.09 10.63
C ASN A 1 9.00 -23.32 9.70
N LYS A 2 7.73 -23.11 10.15
CA LYS A 2 6.77 -22.31 9.37
C LYS A 2 7.22 -20.84 9.38
N LYS A 3 7.42 -20.25 8.21
CA LYS A 3 7.67 -18.80 8.07
C LYS A 3 6.53 -18.00 8.71
N LYS A 4 6.86 -16.94 9.46
CA LYS A 4 5.89 -15.96 9.95
C LYS A 4 5.37 -15.12 8.79
N LEU A 5 4.15 -14.58 8.91
CA LEU A 5 3.50 -13.80 7.86
C LEU A 5 4.40 -12.66 7.32
N ILE A 6 5.03 -11.90 8.22
CA ILE A 6 5.93 -10.82 7.82
C ILE A 6 7.16 -11.30 7.03
N GLN A 7 7.61 -12.54 7.24
CA GLN A 7 8.70 -13.13 6.47
C GLN A 7 8.26 -13.50 5.04
N TRP A 8 7.00 -13.93 4.86
CA TRP A 8 6.43 -14.10 3.53
C TRP A 8 6.30 -12.77 2.79
N VAL A 9 5.83 -11.73 3.50
CA VAL A 9 5.76 -10.38 2.93
C VAL A 9 7.17 -9.91 2.53
N GLN A 10 8.20 -10.11 3.38
CA GLN A 10 9.58 -9.73 3.06
C GLN A 10 10.10 -10.40 1.78
N VAL A 11 9.82 -11.70 1.58
CA VAL A 11 10.27 -12.44 0.38
C VAL A 11 9.68 -11.85 -0.90
N SER A 12 8.47 -11.32 -0.84
CA SER A 12 7.78 -10.73 -1.99
C SER A 12 8.14 -9.25 -2.25
N ARG A 13 9.05 -8.67 -1.46
CA ARG A 13 9.49 -7.27 -1.59
C ARG A 13 10.95 -7.20 -2.05
N PRO A 14 11.29 -6.32 -3.01
CA PRO A 14 12.69 -6.12 -3.45
C PRO A 14 13.53 -5.34 -2.44
N TYR A 15 12.88 -4.68 -1.48
CA TYR A 15 13.51 -3.88 -0.45
C TYR A 15 13.47 -4.56 0.92
N ASP A 16 14.50 -4.30 1.72
CA ASP A 16 14.58 -4.78 3.10
C ASP A 16 13.56 -4.02 3.99
N LEU A 17 12.51 -4.70 4.41
CA LEU A 17 11.48 -4.11 5.27
C LEU A 17 12.03 -3.52 6.57
N SER A 18 13.15 -4.07 7.10
CA SER A 18 13.76 -3.54 8.32
C SER A 18 14.32 -2.12 8.17
N LYS A 19 14.58 -1.69 6.93
CA LYS A 19 15.04 -0.32 6.61
C LYS A 19 13.87 0.68 6.50
N GLY A 20 12.65 0.18 6.36
CA GLY A 20 11.44 0.99 6.33
C GLY A 20 11.07 1.57 7.70
N LEU A 21 10.19 2.57 7.68
CA LEU A 21 9.60 3.14 8.89
C LEU A 21 8.22 2.51 9.12
N PHE A 22 8.08 1.71 10.16
CA PHE A 22 6.81 1.12 10.55
C PHE A 22 5.99 2.11 11.38
N ILE A 23 4.69 2.19 11.12
CA ILE A 23 3.77 3.04 11.87
C ILE A 23 2.76 2.15 12.59
N PHE A 24 2.70 2.26 13.91
CA PHE A 24 1.78 1.50 14.75
C PHE A 24 0.97 2.43 15.64
N HIS A 25 -0.22 1.99 16.02
CA HIS A 25 -0.96 2.62 17.12
C HIS A 25 -0.42 2.09 18.47
N LYS A 26 -0.17 2.95 19.45
CA LYS A 26 0.36 2.58 20.79
C LYS A 26 -0.43 1.46 21.45
N ARG A 27 -1.76 1.44 21.31
CA ARG A 27 -2.62 0.37 21.85
C ARG A 27 -2.27 -1.00 21.26
N HIS A 28 -1.97 -1.05 19.94
CA HIS A 28 -1.59 -2.30 19.30
C HIS A 28 -0.18 -2.72 19.70
N GLU A 29 0.76 -1.80 19.80
CA GLU A 29 2.10 -2.10 20.31
C GLU A 29 2.03 -2.66 21.73
N LYS A 30 1.30 -1.98 22.65
CA LYS A 30 1.12 -2.46 24.03
C LYS A 30 0.49 -3.86 24.09
N LYS A 31 -0.47 -4.17 23.23
CA LYS A 31 -1.18 -5.46 23.24
C LYS A 31 -0.37 -6.59 22.61
N TYR A 32 0.37 -6.31 21.54
CA TYR A 32 0.96 -7.35 20.69
C TYR A 32 2.49 -7.32 20.63
N ASN A 33 3.17 -6.39 21.27
CA ASN A 33 4.64 -6.20 21.22
C ASN A 33 5.15 -6.25 19.76
N LEU A 34 4.52 -5.45 18.88
CA LEU A 34 4.73 -5.51 17.42
C LEU A 34 6.19 -5.25 17.05
N VAL A 35 6.82 -4.24 17.66
CA VAL A 35 8.22 -3.88 17.41
C VAL A 35 9.14 -5.06 17.68
N LYS A 36 9.00 -5.69 18.86
CA LYS A 36 9.79 -6.86 19.26
C LYS A 36 9.53 -8.06 18.34
N ASN A 37 8.27 -8.34 18.05
CA ASN A 37 7.87 -9.50 17.28
C ASN A 37 8.27 -9.39 15.80
N ILE A 38 8.13 -8.20 15.18
CA ILE A 38 8.54 -7.96 13.80
C ILE A 38 10.06 -7.95 13.70
N SER A 39 10.79 -7.24 14.61
CA SER A 39 12.25 -7.24 14.64
C SER A 39 12.83 -8.65 14.74
N ARG A 40 12.25 -9.48 15.62
CA ARG A 40 12.66 -10.89 15.76
C ARG A 40 12.37 -11.69 14.48
N ALA A 41 11.24 -11.47 13.84
CA ALA A 41 10.86 -12.19 12.63
C ALA A 41 11.73 -11.82 11.42
N LEU A 42 12.14 -10.57 11.33
CA LEU A 42 13.03 -10.06 10.27
C LEU A 42 14.53 -10.27 10.60
N GLY A 43 14.88 -10.68 11.84
CA GLY A 43 16.27 -10.84 12.30
C GLY A 43 17.01 -9.50 12.44
N LYS A 44 16.32 -8.36 12.43
CA LYS A 44 16.87 -7.01 12.47
C LYS A 44 15.97 -6.07 13.26
N ARG A 45 16.59 -5.07 13.94
CA ARG A 45 15.83 -3.99 14.57
C ARG A 45 15.13 -3.13 13.52
N ILE A 46 13.84 -2.88 13.70
CA ILE A 46 13.06 -2.01 12.83
C ILE A 46 13.02 -0.56 13.35
N LYS A 47 12.87 0.40 12.44
CA LYS A 47 12.49 1.78 12.78
C LYS A 47 10.97 1.85 12.89
N PHE A 48 10.46 2.61 13.86
CA PHE A 48 9.02 2.71 14.05
C PHE A 48 8.57 4.07 14.59
N HIS A 49 7.32 4.39 14.36
CA HIS A 49 6.62 5.55 14.92
C HIS A 49 5.31 5.08 15.56
N LEU A 50 5.02 5.58 16.76
CA LEU A 50 3.82 5.21 17.51
C LEU A 50 2.78 6.35 17.45
N LEU A 51 1.58 6.02 17.03
CA LEU A 51 0.44 6.93 17.05
C LEU A 51 -0.30 6.85 18.38
N ASP A 52 -0.65 8.00 18.91
CA ASP A 52 -1.47 8.13 20.13
C ASP A 52 -2.97 7.94 19.85
N GLN A 53 -3.42 8.36 18.67
CA GLN A 53 -4.82 8.36 18.27
C GLN A 53 -5.02 7.61 16.95
N PHE A 54 -6.18 7.00 16.79
CA PHE A 54 -6.59 6.42 15.52
C PHE A 54 -6.85 7.54 14.49
N THR A 55 -6.50 7.25 13.26
CA THR A 55 -6.74 8.14 12.12
C THR A 55 -7.97 7.69 11.32
N GLU A 56 -8.53 8.56 10.52
CA GLU A 56 -9.66 8.23 9.64
C GLU A 56 -9.23 7.53 8.34
N GLY A 57 -7.95 7.12 8.24
CA GLY A 57 -7.43 6.36 7.12
C GLY A 57 -5.93 6.45 6.96
N SER A 58 -5.40 5.61 6.06
CA SER A 58 -3.95 5.42 5.86
C SER A 58 -3.20 6.70 5.46
N PRO A 59 -3.73 7.63 4.63
CA PRO A 59 -3.03 8.89 4.35
C PRO A 59 -2.76 9.71 5.60
N GLN A 60 -3.76 9.87 6.47
CA GLN A 60 -3.58 10.60 7.73
C GLN A 60 -2.55 9.94 8.66
N THR A 61 -2.47 8.60 8.63
CA THR A 61 -1.45 7.84 9.34
C THR A 61 -0.05 8.21 8.84
N VAL A 62 0.17 8.21 7.53
CA VAL A 62 1.47 8.54 6.94
C VAL A 62 1.80 10.02 7.13
N MET A 63 0.83 10.92 7.09
CA MET A 63 1.05 12.36 7.34
C MET A 63 1.68 12.66 8.71
N LYS A 64 1.46 11.79 9.73
CA LYS A 64 2.06 11.97 11.07
C LYS A 64 3.58 11.82 11.10
N ILE A 65 4.16 11.28 10.04
CA ILE A 65 5.63 11.07 9.95
C ILE A 65 6.31 11.97 8.92
N GLN A 66 5.61 13.01 8.43
CA GLN A 66 6.16 13.91 7.39
C GLN A 66 7.53 14.47 7.76
N ASN A 67 7.72 14.86 9.01
CA ASN A 67 8.97 15.45 9.51
C ASN A 67 10.12 14.42 9.65
N LEU A 68 9.83 13.12 9.45
CA LEU A 68 10.80 12.03 9.54
C LEU A 68 11.24 11.54 8.16
N ILE A 69 10.74 12.14 7.08
CA ILE A 69 10.93 11.69 5.70
C ILE A 69 11.55 12.81 4.86
N SER A 70 12.47 12.46 3.96
CA SER A 70 12.97 13.36 2.94
C SER A 70 11.88 13.64 1.89
N LEU A 71 11.47 14.91 1.76
CA LEU A 71 10.32 15.30 0.95
C LEU A 71 10.58 15.25 -0.57
N ASP A 72 11.82 15.40 -1.01
CA ASP A 72 12.21 15.41 -2.42
C ASP A 72 12.59 14.04 -2.97
N GLN A 73 12.60 13.02 -2.11
CA GLN A 73 12.88 11.63 -2.48
C GLN A 73 11.59 10.85 -2.79
N PRO A 74 11.69 9.78 -3.58
CA PRO A 74 10.59 8.86 -3.76
C PRO A 74 10.14 8.23 -2.43
N ILE A 75 8.84 7.95 -2.33
CA ILE A 75 8.27 7.20 -1.23
C ILE A 75 7.45 6.02 -1.73
N ILE A 76 7.63 4.86 -1.11
CA ILE A 76 6.76 3.70 -1.25
C ILE A 76 5.99 3.53 0.05
N ILE A 77 4.67 3.49 -0.06
CA ILE A 77 3.77 3.22 1.05
C ILE A 77 3.19 1.83 0.87
N ASP A 78 3.52 0.93 1.79
CA ASP A 78 3.13 -0.49 1.74
C ASP A 78 2.25 -0.81 2.96
N LEU A 79 1.01 -1.21 2.73
CA LEU A 79 0.06 -1.56 3.80
C LEU A 79 0.30 -2.97 4.37
N LEU A 80 1.18 -3.77 3.75
CA LEU A 80 1.61 -5.11 4.17
C LEU A 80 0.49 -6.16 4.28
N ASP A 81 -0.70 -5.87 3.77
CA ASP A 81 -1.88 -6.73 3.85
C ASP A 81 -2.12 -7.59 2.59
N GLN A 82 -1.12 -7.63 1.70
CA GLN A 82 -1.12 -8.48 0.50
C GLN A 82 0.26 -9.11 0.27
N TYR A 83 0.26 -10.34 -0.25
CA TYR A 83 1.42 -10.97 -0.85
C TYR A 83 1.36 -10.74 -2.36
N LEU A 84 2.37 -10.11 -2.93
CA LEU A 84 2.54 -9.86 -4.36
C LEU A 84 4.02 -9.68 -4.66
N ASP A 85 4.48 -10.17 -5.82
CA ASP A 85 5.86 -9.94 -6.26
C ASP A 85 6.02 -8.50 -6.74
N LEU A 86 6.77 -7.72 -5.97
CA LEU A 86 7.02 -6.32 -6.26
C LEU A 86 8.39 -6.05 -6.90
N LYS A 87 9.18 -7.07 -7.23
CA LYS A 87 10.53 -6.83 -7.80
C LYS A 87 10.44 -6.04 -9.10
N LYS A 88 9.70 -6.54 -10.06
CA LYS A 88 9.48 -5.88 -11.35
C LYS A 88 8.73 -4.55 -11.22
N PHE A 89 7.76 -4.47 -10.30
CA PHE A 89 7.06 -3.21 -9.99
C PHE A 89 8.04 -2.14 -9.51
N TYR A 90 8.93 -2.48 -8.58
CA TYR A 90 9.92 -1.55 -8.06
C TYR A 90 10.89 -1.09 -9.16
N GLU A 91 11.44 -2.02 -9.95
CA GLU A 91 12.29 -1.71 -11.09
C GLU A 91 11.56 -0.80 -12.10
N TYR A 92 10.29 -1.07 -12.39
CA TYR A 92 9.46 -0.23 -13.24
C TYR A 92 9.31 1.19 -12.67
N CYS A 93 9.04 1.34 -11.37
CA CYS A 93 8.93 2.64 -10.73
C CYS A 93 10.25 3.44 -10.75
N MET A 94 11.39 2.76 -10.58
CA MET A 94 12.69 3.44 -10.53
C MET A 94 13.22 3.84 -11.92
N ASN A 95 12.86 3.08 -12.97
CA ASN A 95 13.39 3.27 -14.34
C ASN A 95 12.50 4.14 -15.23
N ASN A 96 11.34 4.58 -14.75
CA ASN A 96 10.41 5.37 -15.56
C ASN A 96 10.11 6.73 -14.92
N ASN A 97 9.78 7.69 -15.78
CA ASN A 97 9.57 9.08 -15.37
C ASN A 97 8.07 9.41 -15.31
N PHE A 98 7.36 8.89 -14.30
CA PHE A 98 5.98 9.26 -13.97
C PHE A 98 5.89 9.69 -12.49
N ASP A 99 4.77 10.29 -12.08
CA ASP A 99 4.64 10.90 -10.75
C ASP A 99 4.14 9.93 -9.68
N GLY A 100 3.43 8.87 -10.09
CA GLY A 100 2.92 7.85 -9.18
C GLY A 100 2.60 6.55 -9.88
N CYS A 101 2.61 5.45 -9.10
CA CYS A 101 2.30 4.12 -9.62
C CYS A 101 1.65 3.23 -8.55
N VAL A 102 0.75 2.37 -8.99
CA VAL A 102 0.10 1.37 -8.14
C VAL A 102 0.03 0.03 -8.87
N PRO A 103 0.27 -1.11 -8.18
CA PRO A 103 0.05 -2.42 -8.76
C PRO A 103 -1.42 -2.62 -9.12
N ILE A 104 -1.67 -3.21 -10.28
CA ILE A 104 -3.01 -3.51 -10.80
C ILE A 104 -3.14 -5.01 -11.02
N PHE A 105 -4.29 -5.55 -10.74
CA PHE A 105 -4.65 -6.95 -11.04
C PHE A 105 -6.13 -7.09 -11.38
N GLN A 106 -6.48 -8.11 -12.12
CA GLN A 106 -7.88 -8.34 -12.50
C GLN A 106 -8.69 -8.90 -11.32
N SER A 107 -9.81 -8.27 -11.01
CA SER A 107 -10.71 -8.68 -9.94
C SER A 107 -12.12 -8.13 -10.17
N LEU A 108 -13.12 -8.85 -9.65
CA LEU A 108 -14.51 -8.39 -9.56
C LEU A 108 -15.04 -8.40 -8.11
N TYR A 109 -14.15 -8.57 -7.12
CA TYR A 109 -14.57 -8.58 -5.72
C TYR A 109 -14.98 -7.19 -5.25
N PHE A 110 -16.12 -7.11 -4.53
CA PHE A 110 -16.56 -5.89 -3.87
C PHE A 110 -15.56 -5.41 -2.79
N ASN A 111 -15.70 -4.18 -2.36
CA ASN A 111 -14.89 -3.60 -1.28
C ASN A 111 -13.37 -3.52 -1.55
N ARG A 112 -12.96 -3.42 -2.82
CA ARG A 112 -11.58 -3.14 -3.23
C ARG A 112 -11.47 -1.74 -3.85
N GLY A 113 -10.23 -1.31 -4.10
CA GLY A 113 -9.94 -0.18 -4.97
C GLY A 113 -9.94 -0.62 -6.43
N TYR A 114 -10.44 0.24 -7.34
CA TYR A 114 -10.49 -0.02 -8.78
C TYR A 114 -10.05 1.21 -9.57
N ALA A 115 -9.29 0.99 -10.64
CA ALA A 115 -8.75 2.04 -11.49
C ALA A 115 -9.33 1.97 -12.91
N VAL A 116 -9.79 3.09 -13.44
CA VAL A 116 -10.02 3.27 -14.88
C VAL A 116 -8.71 3.70 -15.52
N MET A 117 -8.26 2.97 -16.54
CA MET A 117 -7.00 3.22 -17.23
C MET A 117 -7.20 3.36 -18.73
N ASP A 118 -6.30 4.07 -19.40
CA ASP A 118 -6.20 4.04 -20.86
C ASP A 118 -5.34 2.86 -21.36
N LYS A 119 -5.24 2.69 -22.68
CA LYS A 119 -4.46 1.62 -23.34
C LYS A 119 -2.94 1.67 -23.04
N LYS A 120 -2.45 2.77 -22.46
CA LYS A 120 -1.04 2.96 -22.07
C LYS A 120 -0.85 2.80 -20.57
N ASN A 121 -1.83 2.22 -19.86
CA ASN A 121 -1.86 2.06 -18.41
C ASN A 121 -1.81 3.39 -17.62
N ASN A 122 -2.17 4.52 -18.24
CA ASN A 122 -2.37 5.76 -17.48
C ASN A 122 -3.67 5.67 -16.71
N ILE A 123 -3.61 5.85 -15.41
CA ILE A 123 -4.79 5.90 -14.56
C ILE A 123 -5.52 7.24 -14.76
N LYS A 124 -6.82 7.16 -15.04
CA LYS A 124 -7.70 8.32 -15.21
C LYS A 124 -8.56 8.59 -13.98
N LYS A 125 -8.87 7.55 -13.22
CA LYS A 125 -9.70 7.64 -12.01
C LYS A 125 -9.49 6.41 -11.15
N ILE A 126 -9.53 6.58 -9.83
CA ILE A 126 -9.60 5.48 -8.85
C ILE A 126 -10.86 5.65 -8.01
N SER A 127 -11.56 4.55 -7.78
CA SER A 127 -12.61 4.45 -6.75
C SER A 127 -12.18 3.48 -5.65
N GLU A 128 -12.70 3.68 -4.44
CA GLU A 128 -12.36 2.83 -3.30
C GLU A 128 -13.62 2.39 -2.55
N LYS A 129 -13.76 1.08 -2.40
CA LYS A 129 -14.82 0.46 -1.60
C LYS A 129 -16.25 0.68 -2.15
N ASP A 130 -16.37 0.95 -3.44
CA ASP A 130 -17.66 1.08 -4.08
C ASP A 130 -18.40 -0.26 -4.11
N LYS A 131 -19.73 -0.21 -4.02
CA LYS A 131 -20.60 -1.40 -4.12
C LYS A 131 -20.49 -2.06 -5.48
N ILE A 132 -20.31 -1.25 -6.54
CA ILE A 132 -20.12 -1.73 -7.91
C ILE A 132 -18.73 -1.27 -8.38
N PRO A 133 -17.83 -2.18 -8.78
CA PRO A 133 -16.54 -1.82 -9.34
C PRO A 133 -16.67 -0.96 -10.60
N ILE A 134 -15.88 0.10 -10.71
CA ILE A 134 -15.87 0.98 -11.91
C ILE A 134 -15.08 0.38 -13.08
N SER A 135 -14.40 -0.72 -12.86
CA SER A 135 -13.61 -1.47 -13.84
C SER A 135 -13.27 -2.86 -13.26
N THR A 136 -12.52 -3.68 -13.99
CA THR A 136 -11.94 -4.93 -13.49
C THR A 136 -10.53 -4.75 -12.92
N ASN A 137 -9.93 -3.56 -13.07
CA ASN A 137 -8.54 -3.27 -12.68
C ASN A 137 -8.47 -2.89 -11.20
N SER A 138 -8.30 -3.87 -10.33
CA SER A 138 -8.20 -3.67 -8.88
C SER A 138 -6.81 -3.17 -8.49
N THR A 139 -6.74 -2.21 -7.56
CA THR A 139 -5.48 -1.67 -7.05
C THR A 139 -4.88 -2.55 -5.95
N GLY A 140 -3.56 -2.69 -5.96
CA GLY A 140 -2.81 -3.34 -4.88
C GLY A 140 -2.60 -2.45 -3.65
N CYS A 141 -2.03 -3.04 -2.60
CA CYS A 141 -1.80 -2.36 -1.30
C CYS A 141 -0.54 -1.50 -1.24
N VAL A 142 0.19 -1.39 -2.33
CA VAL A 142 1.43 -0.62 -2.42
C VAL A 142 1.22 0.59 -3.31
N SER A 143 1.75 1.73 -2.89
CA SER A 143 1.65 2.97 -3.65
C SER A 143 3.02 3.63 -3.74
N TYR A 144 3.46 3.95 -4.95
CA TYR A 144 4.68 4.69 -5.23
C TYR A 144 4.35 6.15 -5.57
N PHE A 145 5.06 7.08 -4.95
CA PHE A 145 5.05 8.50 -5.31
C PHE A 145 6.50 8.92 -5.60
N LYS A 146 6.72 9.55 -6.75
CA LYS A 146 8.05 10.00 -7.21
C LYS A 146 8.69 11.00 -6.27
N LYS A 147 7.89 11.83 -5.59
CA LYS A 147 8.32 12.74 -4.55
C LYS A 147 7.39 12.64 -3.35
N ALA A 148 7.95 12.45 -2.17
CA ALA A 148 7.16 12.36 -0.94
C ALA A 148 6.35 13.65 -0.71
N LYS A 149 6.86 14.84 -1.04
CA LYS A 149 6.14 16.12 -0.92
C LYS A 149 4.81 16.13 -1.68
N ASP A 150 4.74 15.48 -2.84
CA ASP A 150 3.51 15.43 -3.63
C ASP A 150 2.47 14.59 -2.91
N PHE A 151 2.85 13.44 -2.35
CA PHE A 151 1.95 12.65 -1.51
C PHE A 151 1.39 13.49 -0.35
N PHE A 152 2.23 14.20 0.40
CA PHE A 152 1.78 14.99 1.54
C PHE A 152 0.87 16.13 1.13
N TYR A 153 1.24 16.88 0.08
CA TYR A 153 0.44 18.01 -0.44
C TYR A 153 -0.95 17.53 -0.92
N PHE A 154 -1.00 16.50 -1.75
CA PHE A 154 -2.27 16.01 -2.29
C PHE A 154 -3.11 15.25 -1.26
N SER A 155 -2.48 14.63 -0.25
CA SER A 155 -3.20 14.07 0.90
C SER A 155 -3.89 15.15 1.71
N ASP A 156 -3.22 16.26 2.00
CA ASP A 156 -3.80 17.41 2.69
C ASP A 156 -4.98 17.98 1.89
N LEU A 157 -4.81 18.18 0.59
CA LEU A 157 -5.86 18.66 -0.31
C LEU A 157 -7.08 17.72 -0.33
N MET A 158 -6.84 16.40 -0.42
CA MET A 158 -7.90 15.38 -0.39
C MET A 158 -8.68 15.43 0.92
N ILE A 159 -7.98 15.59 2.05
CA ILE A 159 -8.61 15.64 3.39
C ILE A 159 -9.41 16.94 3.55
N LYS A 160 -8.86 18.10 3.18
CA LYS A 160 -9.57 19.39 3.18
C LYS A 160 -10.86 19.35 2.36
N ASN A 161 -10.80 18.70 1.21
CA ASN A 161 -11.94 18.51 0.31
C ASN A 161 -12.87 17.35 0.73
N LYS A 162 -12.62 16.69 1.87
CA LYS A 162 -13.40 15.56 2.42
C LYS A 162 -13.62 14.42 1.40
N LYS A 163 -12.64 14.16 0.53
CA LYS A 163 -12.71 13.11 -0.50
C LYS A 163 -12.39 11.74 0.11
N LYS A 164 -13.43 11.07 0.61
CA LYS A 164 -13.38 9.75 1.24
C LYS A 164 -13.84 8.66 0.27
N SER A 165 -13.45 7.42 0.55
CA SER A 165 -14.00 6.22 -0.06
C SER A 165 -15.45 5.99 0.36
N SER A 166 -16.16 5.09 -0.31
CA SER A 166 -17.57 4.80 -0.03
C SER A 166 -17.83 4.26 1.39
N ASN A 167 -16.81 3.75 2.07
CA ASN A 167 -16.89 3.34 3.49
C ASN A 167 -16.50 4.47 4.48
N GLY A 168 -16.38 5.71 4.03
CA GLY A 168 -16.11 6.87 4.86
C GLY A 168 -14.65 7.05 5.31
N LYS A 169 -13.69 6.29 4.74
CA LYS A 169 -12.26 6.36 5.09
C LYS A 169 -11.44 7.09 4.02
N TYR A 170 -10.37 7.74 4.44
CA TYR A 170 -9.34 8.22 3.51
C TYR A 170 -8.44 7.06 3.07
N MET A 171 -8.22 6.93 1.76
CA MET A 171 -7.41 5.85 1.18
C MET A 171 -6.25 6.44 0.39
N ILE A 172 -5.06 5.78 0.46
CA ILE A 172 -3.83 6.29 -0.20
C ILE A 172 -4.03 6.41 -1.71
N THR A 173 -4.68 5.43 -2.32
CA THR A 173 -4.94 5.43 -3.77
C THR A 173 -5.83 6.57 -4.23
N LEU A 174 -6.72 7.11 -3.37
CA LEU A 174 -7.55 8.28 -3.71
C LEU A 174 -6.73 9.58 -3.80
N VAL A 175 -5.51 9.63 -3.22
CA VAL A 175 -4.60 10.76 -3.37
C VAL A 175 -4.24 10.98 -4.84
N TYR A 176 -4.11 9.89 -5.60
CA TYR A 176 -3.86 9.96 -7.04
C TYR A 176 -4.93 10.69 -7.82
N ASN A 177 -6.21 10.65 -7.39
CA ASN A 177 -7.25 11.42 -8.07
C ASN A 177 -7.01 12.94 -7.98
N GLU A 178 -6.49 13.44 -6.87
CA GLU A 178 -6.15 14.85 -6.74
C GLU A 178 -4.92 15.21 -7.59
N MET A 179 -3.94 14.30 -7.69
CA MET A 179 -2.78 14.43 -8.58
C MET A 179 -3.20 14.47 -10.06
N ILE A 180 -4.07 13.54 -10.48
CA ILE A 180 -4.58 13.45 -11.87
C ILE A 180 -5.31 14.75 -12.27
N LYS A 181 -6.11 15.36 -11.39
CA LYS A 181 -6.76 16.66 -11.65
C LYS A 181 -5.75 17.77 -11.94
N LYS A 182 -4.54 17.65 -11.43
CA LYS A 182 -3.42 18.57 -11.66
C LYS A 182 -2.49 18.11 -12.78
N LYS A 183 -2.93 17.15 -13.62
CA LYS A 183 -2.22 16.61 -14.78
C LYS A 183 -0.93 15.84 -14.44
N TYR A 184 -0.79 15.34 -13.21
CA TYR A 184 0.26 14.41 -12.85
C TYR A 184 0.02 13.05 -13.54
N GLU A 185 1.10 12.40 -13.94
CA GLU A 185 1.05 11.11 -14.63
C GLU A 185 1.08 9.97 -13.61
N ILE A 186 -0.05 9.26 -13.50
CA ILE A 186 -0.19 8.10 -12.61
C ILE A 186 -0.32 6.85 -13.45
N ARG A 187 0.50 5.83 -13.17
CA ARG A 187 0.55 4.55 -13.91
C ARG A 187 -0.02 3.40 -13.10
N GLY A 188 -0.72 2.51 -13.79
CA GLY A 188 -0.98 1.15 -13.31
C GLY A 188 0.13 0.21 -13.76
N TYR A 189 0.57 -0.68 -12.89
CA TYR A 189 1.50 -1.75 -13.20
C TYR A 189 0.79 -3.09 -13.06
N ASP A 190 0.67 -3.84 -14.16
CA ASP A 190 -0.02 -5.14 -14.16
C ASP A 190 0.78 -6.17 -13.36
N CYS A 191 0.14 -6.75 -12.35
CA CYS A 191 0.68 -7.80 -11.50
C CYS A 191 0.04 -9.15 -11.81
N ASP A 192 0.85 -10.16 -12.01
CA ASP A 192 0.39 -11.51 -12.38
C ASP A 192 -0.33 -12.22 -11.23
N PHE A 193 0.06 -11.93 -9.98
CA PHE A 193 -0.47 -12.64 -8.81
C PHE A 193 -0.57 -11.73 -7.58
N ILE A 194 -1.71 -11.82 -6.89
CA ILE A 194 -1.93 -11.21 -5.58
C ILE A 194 -2.68 -12.18 -4.66
N ALA A 195 -2.18 -12.32 -3.42
CA ALA A 195 -2.92 -12.98 -2.34
C ALA A 195 -3.23 -12.00 -1.22
N SER A 196 -4.49 -11.93 -0.80
CA SER A 196 -4.91 -11.10 0.33
C SER A 196 -4.41 -11.69 1.66
N LEU A 197 -3.91 -10.82 2.54
CA LEU A 197 -3.47 -11.14 3.89
C LEU A 197 -4.22 -10.28 4.94
N GLY A 198 -5.25 -9.55 4.52
CA GLY A 198 -5.96 -8.57 5.35
C GLY A 198 -7.03 -9.17 6.27
N THR A 199 -7.34 -10.46 6.18
CA THR A 199 -8.32 -11.15 7.03
C THR A 199 -7.81 -12.49 7.52
N VAL A 200 -8.36 -13.00 8.63
CA VAL A 200 -7.98 -14.32 9.17
C VAL A 200 -8.23 -15.42 8.14
N ASN A 201 -9.34 -15.38 7.42
CA ASN A 201 -9.67 -16.38 6.41
C ASN A 201 -8.72 -16.32 5.22
N SER A 202 -8.40 -15.14 4.71
CA SER A 202 -7.44 -14.99 3.61
C SER A 202 -6.03 -15.45 4.00
N ILE A 203 -5.61 -15.21 5.25
CA ILE A 203 -4.33 -15.73 5.78
C ILE A 203 -4.34 -17.27 5.85
N LYS A 204 -5.43 -17.88 6.30
CA LYS A 204 -5.57 -19.34 6.33
C LYS A 204 -5.45 -19.91 4.91
N SER A 205 -6.24 -19.40 3.96
CA SER A 205 -6.17 -19.83 2.56
C SER A 205 -4.79 -19.63 1.95
N PHE A 206 -4.11 -18.53 2.25
CA PHE A 206 -2.73 -18.31 1.81
C PHE A 206 -1.78 -19.41 2.31
N TYR A 207 -1.83 -19.76 3.61
CA TYR A 207 -0.99 -20.82 4.16
C TYR A 207 -1.35 -22.21 3.63
N GLU A 208 -2.62 -22.50 3.36
CA GLU A 208 -3.06 -23.74 2.73
C GLU A 208 -2.50 -23.87 1.32
N ASN A 209 -2.63 -22.83 0.50
CA ASN A 209 -2.06 -22.79 -0.85
C ASN A 209 -0.54 -22.91 -0.85
N CYS A 210 0.17 -22.27 0.08
CA CYS A 210 1.62 -22.42 0.22
C CYS A 210 2.06 -23.85 0.58
N ARG A 211 1.19 -24.69 1.15
CA ARG A 211 1.50 -26.12 1.40
C ARG A 211 1.38 -26.97 0.14
N LEU A 212 0.53 -26.59 -0.78
CA LEU A 212 0.33 -27.29 -2.05
C LEU A 212 1.45 -27.00 -3.05
N ILE A 213 2.09 -25.84 -2.94
CA ILE A 213 3.26 -25.48 -3.72
C ILE A 213 4.48 -26.04 -2.96
N LYS A 214 4.96 -27.23 -3.38
CA LYS A 214 6.23 -27.78 -2.90
C LYS A 214 7.37 -26.91 -3.42
N TYR A 215 7.89 -26.01 -2.57
CA TYR A 215 9.19 -25.38 -2.74
C TYR A 215 10.27 -26.20 -2.01
#